data_e2c1dab59c083ebe32eae0c010efc901
#
_entry.id   e2c1dab59c083ebe32eae0c010efc901
#
_cell.length_a   1.000
_cell.length_b   1.000
_cell.length_c   1.000
_cell.angle_alpha   90.00
_cell.angle_beta   90.00
_cell.angle_gamma   90.00
#
_symmetry.space_group_name_H-M   'P 1'
#
loop_
_entity.id
_entity.type
_entity.pdbx_description
1 polymer ?
#
loop_
_entity_poly.entity_id
_entity_poly.type
_entity_poly.pdbx_seq_one_letter_code
_entity_poly.pdbx_strand_id
1 'polypeptide(L)'
;MKTTQELKELLYKNKTVADQQPDAIAEANAFCEGYKAFLNAAKTEREAAAYSEQLLKQAGYKPFVPGMALNAGDKVYLINRSKCVLAATIGERSMAEGFHLNIAHIDSPRLDLRPVPLFEKDGLAYFRTHYYGGIRKYQWPTIPLALHGVVCREDGTTVTITIGENDEDPAFTITDLLPHLGREQNQKKLPDAITAENLNVVLGSLPIADADAENRIKLSILGLLNEMYGITERDFVTAEIEIVPAFKARDVGLDRSMIGAYGHDDRVDAYPALMAEIEVQHPAHTTVCILTDKEEVGSDGVTGMNSMYAYHFLQQLCAATGVDSIAAFQASKCLSADVTAAYDPSFSEAFEPDNGTYAGRGVAIYKYTGAGGKSSTSDANAELVSYLTRLMNKNGVVWQIGEMGRLDLGGGGTIAKYVANRDIDTIDIGVPVLAMHSPFEVVSKADVYMAYRTFRAFCADAE
;
A
#
# COMPACT_ATOMS: atom_id res chain seq x y z
N MET A 1 17.40 19.85 -44.30
CA MET A 1 16.45 20.09 -43.19
C MET A 1 15.66 18.80 -42.97
N LYS A 2 15.35 18.44 -41.70
CA LYS A 2 14.50 17.28 -41.41
C LYS A 2 13.09 17.50 -41.95
N THR A 3 12.43 16.46 -42.44
CA THR A 3 11.05 16.48 -42.84
C THR A 3 10.12 16.63 -41.63
N THR A 4 8.87 17.03 -41.84
CA THR A 4 7.88 17.09 -40.75
C THR A 4 7.68 15.74 -40.07
N GLN A 5 7.79 14.64 -40.83
CA GLN A 5 7.69 13.28 -40.25
C GLN A 5 8.88 12.97 -39.34
N GLU A 6 10.11 13.25 -39.77
CA GLU A 6 11.32 13.10 -38.91
C GLU A 6 11.28 13.98 -37.67
N LEU A 7 10.68 15.20 -37.76
CA LEU A 7 10.50 16.07 -36.59
C LEU A 7 9.45 15.51 -35.64
N LYS A 8 8.34 14.93 -36.14
CA LYS A 8 7.34 14.26 -35.29
C LYS A 8 7.86 13.03 -34.55
N GLU A 9 8.91 12.39 -35.07
CA GLU A 9 9.60 11.27 -34.40
C GLU A 9 10.44 11.71 -33.21
N LEU A 10 10.78 13.00 -33.12
CA LEU A 10 11.48 13.57 -31.97
C LEU A 10 10.58 13.86 -30.75
N LEU A 11 9.25 13.81 -30.95
CA LEU A 11 8.29 14.06 -29.88
C LEU A 11 8.25 12.88 -28.91
N TYR A 12 8.21 13.18 -27.61
CA TYR A 12 7.84 12.20 -26.61
C TYR A 12 6.37 11.78 -26.84
N LYS A 13 6.13 10.47 -26.96
CA LYS A 13 4.81 9.91 -27.21
C LYS A 13 4.45 8.96 -26.08
N ASN A 14 3.50 9.38 -25.28
CA ASN A 14 2.92 8.55 -24.24
C ASN A 14 1.73 7.76 -24.83
N LYS A 15 1.91 6.48 -25.13
CA LYS A 15 0.90 5.59 -25.70
C LYS A 15 0.41 4.59 -24.66
N THR A 16 -0.81 4.09 -24.85
CA THR A 16 -1.37 3.06 -23.99
C THR A 16 -0.61 1.73 -24.11
N VAL A 17 -0.69 0.90 -23.06
CA VAL A 17 -0.17 -0.47 -23.10
C VAL A 17 -0.84 -1.27 -24.22
N ALA A 18 -2.17 -1.10 -24.39
CA ALA A 18 -2.94 -1.78 -25.43
C ALA A 18 -2.46 -1.43 -26.85
N ASP A 19 -2.05 -0.17 -27.10
CA ASP A 19 -1.51 0.24 -28.40
C ASP A 19 -0.09 -0.29 -28.67
N GLN A 20 0.71 -0.43 -27.62
CA GLN A 20 2.11 -0.84 -27.75
C GLN A 20 2.29 -2.36 -27.66
N GLN A 21 1.50 -3.01 -26.81
CA GLN A 21 1.61 -4.44 -26.48
C GLN A 21 0.22 -5.07 -26.25
N PRO A 22 -0.59 -5.23 -27.29
CA PRO A 22 -1.96 -5.75 -27.15
C PRO A 22 -1.99 -7.15 -26.50
N ASP A 23 -0.99 -7.98 -26.73
CA ASP A 23 -0.88 -9.32 -26.12
C ASP A 23 -0.70 -9.28 -24.61
N ALA A 24 -0.06 -8.23 -24.06
CA ALA A 24 0.13 -8.05 -22.62
C ALA A 24 -1.18 -7.86 -21.84
N ILE A 25 -2.27 -7.51 -22.51
CA ILE A 25 -3.60 -7.32 -21.87
C ILE A 25 -4.14 -8.66 -21.32
N ALA A 26 -3.94 -9.75 -22.03
CA ALA A 26 -4.37 -11.07 -21.56
C ALA A 26 -3.54 -11.52 -20.34
N GLU A 27 -2.23 -11.28 -20.36
CA GLU A 27 -1.32 -11.55 -19.25
C GLU A 27 -1.64 -10.68 -18.03
N ALA A 28 -1.94 -9.39 -18.23
CA ALA A 28 -2.37 -8.47 -17.19
C ALA A 28 -3.66 -8.93 -16.52
N ASN A 29 -4.65 -9.38 -17.29
CA ASN A 29 -5.88 -9.93 -16.74
C ASN A 29 -5.62 -11.18 -15.88
N ALA A 30 -4.76 -12.08 -16.33
CA ALA A 30 -4.41 -13.29 -15.57
C ALA A 30 -3.65 -12.96 -14.28
N PHE A 31 -2.64 -12.10 -14.33
CA PHE A 31 -1.87 -11.65 -13.17
C PHE A 31 -2.76 -10.97 -12.12
N CYS A 32 -3.68 -10.14 -12.55
CA CYS A 32 -4.56 -9.39 -11.68
C CYS A 32 -5.60 -10.25 -10.92
N GLU A 33 -5.83 -11.51 -11.31
CA GLU A 33 -6.66 -12.41 -10.49
C GLU A 33 -5.98 -12.73 -9.15
N GLY A 34 -4.65 -12.98 -9.16
CA GLY A 34 -3.87 -13.13 -7.94
C GLY A 34 -3.82 -11.85 -7.10
N TYR A 35 -3.69 -10.71 -7.76
CA TYR A 35 -3.71 -9.42 -7.08
C TYR A 35 -5.06 -9.13 -6.40
N LYS A 36 -6.19 -9.39 -7.05
CA LYS A 36 -7.52 -9.26 -6.42
C LYS A 36 -7.68 -10.21 -5.23
N ALA A 37 -7.14 -11.43 -5.30
CA ALA A 37 -7.15 -12.36 -4.18
C ALA A 37 -6.34 -11.81 -2.98
N PHE A 38 -5.17 -11.22 -3.24
CA PHE A 38 -4.36 -10.55 -2.24
C PHE A 38 -5.12 -9.40 -1.57
N LEU A 39 -5.71 -8.48 -2.33
CA LEU A 39 -6.50 -7.37 -1.80
C LEU A 39 -7.68 -7.81 -0.94
N ASN A 40 -8.34 -8.90 -1.30
CA ASN A 40 -9.47 -9.43 -0.54
C ASN A 40 -9.05 -10.10 0.78
N ALA A 41 -7.84 -10.64 0.83
CA ALA A 41 -7.31 -11.34 2.00
C ALA A 41 -6.47 -10.44 2.92
N ALA A 42 -6.05 -9.27 2.44
CA ALA A 42 -5.06 -8.41 3.08
C ALA A 42 -5.54 -6.96 3.16
N LYS A 43 -6.55 -6.70 3.98
CA LYS A 43 -7.10 -5.35 4.17
C LYS A 43 -6.35 -4.51 5.19
N THR A 44 -5.52 -5.16 6.03
CA THR A 44 -4.65 -4.49 6.99
C THR A 44 -3.19 -4.83 6.72
N GLU A 45 -2.26 -4.04 7.25
CA GLU A 45 -0.82 -4.32 7.12
C GLU A 45 -0.43 -5.67 7.77
N ARG A 46 -1.13 -6.07 8.84
CA ARG A 46 -0.91 -7.38 9.48
C ARG A 46 -1.33 -8.53 8.57
N GLU A 47 -2.47 -8.40 7.93
CA GLU A 47 -2.97 -9.41 6.99
C GLU A 47 -2.11 -9.46 5.73
N ALA A 48 -1.67 -8.31 5.21
CA ALA A 48 -0.76 -8.23 4.08
C ALA A 48 0.59 -8.90 4.40
N ALA A 49 1.15 -8.66 5.58
CA ALA A 49 2.38 -9.32 6.03
C ALA A 49 2.20 -10.84 6.19
N ALA A 50 1.09 -11.29 6.77
CA ALA A 50 0.80 -12.71 6.95
C ALA A 50 0.57 -13.44 5.61
N TYR A 51 -0.15 -12.84 4.67
CA TYR A 51 -0.36 -13.37 3.33
C TYR A 51 0.97 -13.47 2.56
N SER A 52 1.78 -12.41 2.63
CA SER A 52 3.10 -12.37 2.00
C SER A 52 4.03 -13.43 2.58
N GLU A 53 4.05 -13.61 3.91
CA GLU A 53 4.81 -14.68 4.56
C GLU A 53 4.40 -16.07 4.06
N GLN A 54 3.10 -16.30 3.87
CA GLN A 54 2.60 -17.57 3.33
C GLN A 54 3.14 -17.81 1.90
N LEU A 55 3.10 -16.81 1.02
CA LEU A 55 3.63 -16.91 -0.34
C LEU A 55 5.15 -17.18 -0.35
N LEU A 56 5.90 -16.49 0.50
CA LEU A 56 7.35 -16.69 0.64
C LEU A 56 7.69 -18.12 1.11
N LYS A 57 6.96 -18.63 2.09
CA LYS A 57 7.12 -20.03 2.57
C LYS A 57 6.85 -21.06 1.44
N GLN A 58 5.79 -20.85 0.66
CA GLN A 58 5.45 -21.69 -0.48
C GLN A 58 6.53 -21.64 -1.58
N ALA A 59 7.19 -20.49 -1.74
CA ALA A 59 8.29 -20.29 -2.67
C ALA A 59 9.68 -20.78 -2.15
N GLY A 60 9.71 -21.38 -0.95
CA GLY A 60 10.92 -21.99 -0.38
C GLY A 60 11.81 -21.03 0.42
N TYR A 61 11.34 -19.82 0.71
CA TYR A 61 12.07 -18.91 1.60
C TYR A 61 12.09 -19.44 3.03
N LYS A 62 13.23 -19.25 3.72
CA LYS A 62 13.43 -19.65 5.11
C LYS A 62 13.50 -18.43 6.03
N PRO A 63 13.02 -18.55 7.27
CA PRO A 63 13.21 -17.47 8.23
C PRO A 63 14.69 -17.10 8.40
N PHE A 64 14.99 -15.80 8.27
CA PHE A 64 16.33 -15.28 8.50
C PHE A 64 16.63 -15.24 10.00
N VAL A 65 17.78 -15.80 10.39
CA VAL A 65 18.27 -15.76 11.76
C VAL A 65 19.63 -15.05 11.77
N PRO A 66 19.80 -14.01 12.60
CA PRO A 66 21.08 -13.30 12.73
C PRO A 66 22.25 -14.26 12.98
N GLY A 67 23.34 -14.08 12.22
CA GLY A 67 24.54 -14.91 12.33
C GLY A 67 24.54 -16.18 11.47
N MET A 68 23.47 -16.48 10.71
CA MET A 68 23.53 -17.52 9.71
C MET A 68 24.47 -17.12 8.56
N ALA A 69 25.16 -18.06 7.95
CA ALA A 69 25.91 -17.85 6.72
C ALA A 69 24.97 -18.04 5.52
N LEU A 70 25.11 -17.19 4.50
CA LEU A 70 24.32 -17.24 3.28
C LEU A 70 25.23 -17.40 2.06
N ASN A 71 24.75 -18.18 1.09
CA ASN A 71 25.40 -18.46 -0.17
C ASN A 71 24.49 -18.05 -1.33
N ALA A 72 25.05 -17.89 -2.53
CA ALA A 72 24.30 -17.64 -3.74
C ALA A 72 23.13 -18.64 -3.91
N GLY A 73 21.95 -18.12 -4.21
CA GLY A 73 20.71 -18.88 -4.34
C GLY A 73 19.93 -19.10 -3.04
N ASP A 74 20.48 -18.76 -1.87
CA ASP A 74 19.72 -18.84 -0.61
C ASP A 74 18.60 -17.80 -0.60
N LYS A 75 17.40 -18.25 -0.17
CA LYS A 75 16.17 -17.43 -0.05
C LYS A 75 15.78 -17.30 1.41
N VAL A 76 15.75 -16.07 1.90
CA VAL A 76 15.45 -15.79 3.31
C VAL A 76 14.41 -14.69 3.46
N TYR A 77 13.67 -14.73 4.58
CA TYR A 77 12.72 -13.67 4.93
C TYR A 77 12.73 -13.36 6.42
N LEU A 78 12.28 -12.15 6.77
CA LEU A 78 12.06 -11.70 8.14
C LEU A 78 10.71 -10.97 8.23
N ILE A 79 9.90 -11.29 9.23
CA ILE A 79 8.70 -10.53 9.56
C ILE A 79 8.99 -9.61 10.75
N ASN A 80 8.88 -8.30 10.53
CA ASN A 80 9.08 -7.32 11.59
C ASN A 80 7.73 -6.99 12.25
N ARG A 81 7.57 -7.41 13.51
CA ARG A 81 6.41 -7.10 14.37
C ARG A 81 5.04 -7.41 13.74
N SER A 82 4.98 -8.43 12.89
CA SER A 82 3.78 -8.83 12.14
C SER A 82 3.20 -7.74 11.21
N LYS A 83 3.96 -6.71 10.87
CA LYS A 83 3.51 -5.56 10.07
C LYS A 83 4.41 -5.21 8.89
N CYS A 84 5.62 -5.77 8.82
CA CYS A 84 6.50 -5.58 7.68
C CYS A 84 7.09 -6.91 7.24
N VAL A 85 7.40 -7.01 5.96
CA VAL A 85 8.01 -8.17 5.33
C VAL A 85 9.34 -7.76 4.71
N LEU A 86 10.39 -8.53 4.96
CA LEU A 86 11.68 -8.36 4.33
C LEU A 86 12.07 -9.71 3.74
N ALA A 87 12.28 -9.78 2.45
CA ALA A 87 12.67 -10.99 1.74
C ALA A 87 13.95 -10.72 0.94
N ALA A 88 14.80 -11.74 0.78
CA ALA A 88 16.00 -11.62 -0.03
C ALA A 88 16.33 -12.94 -0.71
N THR A 89 16.78 -12.86 -1.97
CA THR A 89 17.42 -13.96 -2.71
C THR A 89 18.86 -13.58 -2.96
N ILE A 90 19.80 -14.35 -2.43
CA ILE A 90 21.23 -14.04 -2.50
C ILE A 90 21.72 -14.27 -3.92
N GLY A 91 22.35 -13.24 -4.50
CA GLY A 91 22.87 -13.24 -5.86
C GLY A 91 24.16 -14.05 -6.03
N GLU A 92 24.53 -14.25 -7.30
CA GLU A 92 25.78 -14.94 -7.66
C GLU A 92 27.02 -14.05 -7.48
N ARG A 93 26.85 -12.72 -7.59
CA ARG A 93 27.89 -11.74 -7.35
C ARG A 93 27.99 -11.37 -5.87
N SER A 94 29.13 -10.87 -5.48
CA SER A 94 29.32 -10.31 -4.13
C SER A 94 28.36 -9.15 -3.87
N MET A 95 27.77 -9.08 -2.69
CA MET A 95 27.00 -7.93 -2.26
C MET A 95 27.82 -6.62 -2.24
N ALA A 96 29.17 -6.68 -2.25
CA ALA A 96 30.01 -5.50 -2.42
C ALA A 96 29.85 -4.82 -3.80
N GLU A 97 29.30 -5.52 -4.77
CA GLU A 97 28.96 -4.99 -6.10
C GLU A 97 27.54 -4.39 -6.14
N GLY A 98 26.87 -4.32 -4.99
CA GLY A 98 25.52 -3.79 -4.84
C GLY A 98 24.44 -4.88 -4.83
N PHE A 99 23.28 -4.49 -4.32
CA PHE A 99 22.05 -5.28 -4.35
C PHE A 99 20.91 -4.47 -4.97
N HIS A 100 19.91 -5.16 -5.49
CA HIS A 100 18.72 -4.55 -6.07
C HIS A 100 17.57 -4.61 -5.06
N LEU A 101 17.08 -3.43 -4.65
CA LEU A 101 16.08 -3.29 -3.60
C LEU A 101 14.77 -2.78 -4.18
N ASN A 102 13.67 -3.52 -3.98
CA ASN A 102 12.31 -3.10 -4.24
C ASN A 102 11.61 -2.84 -2.91
N ILE A 103 11.06 -1.65 -2.72
CA ILE A 103 10.33 -1.30 -1.50
C ILE A 103 8.96 -0.76 -1.86
N ALA A 104 7.94 -1.18 -1.11
CA ALA A 104 6.56 -0.68 -1.16
C ALA A 104 5.98 -0.63 0.25
N HIS A 105 4.89 0.10 0.48
CA HIS A 105 4.20 0.03 1.76
C HIS A 105 2.93 -0.83 1.70
N ILE A 106 2.44 -1.26 2.85
CA ILE A 106 1.28 -2.14 2.97
C ILE A 106 0.21 -1.65 3.94
N ASP A 107 0.45 -0.54 4.63
CA ASP A 107 -0.59 0.21 5.33
C ASP A 107 -1.42 1.04 4.32
N SER A 108 -2.62 1.43 4.69
CA SER A 108 -3.52 2.24 3.86
C SER A 108 -4.37 3.14 4.75
N PRO A 109 -4.88 4.28 4.25
CA PRO A 109 -5.74 5.17 5.01
C PRO A 109 -7.01 4.47 5.48
N ARG A 110 -7.38 4.64 6.75
CA ARG A 110 -8.46 3.91 7.40
C ARG A 110 -9.00 4.61 8.65
N LEU A 111 -9.85 3.91 9.38
CA LEU A 111 -10.27 4.29 10.73
C LEU A 111 -9.78 3.25 11.74
N ASP A 112 -9.14 3.71 12.82
CA ASP A 112 -8.74 2.87 13.95
C ASP A 112 -9.71 3.05 15.12
N LEU A 113 -9.93 2.02 15.95
CA LEU A 113 -10.64 2.19 17.21
C LEU A 113 -9.83 3.03 18.19
N ARG A 114 -10.51 3.92 18.91
CA ARG A 114 -9.91 4.63 20.05
C ARG A 114 -9.72 3.66 21.23
N PRO A 115 -8.81 3.96 22.20
CA PRO A 115 -8.55 3.07 23.33
C PRO A 115 -9.76 2.73 24.20
N VAL A 116 -10.77 3.61 24.27
CA VAL A 116 -12.06 3.37 24.92
C VAL A 116 -13.18 3.65 23.91
N PRO A 117 -13.45 2.69 23.00
CA PRO A 117 -14.27 2.97 21.84
C PRO A 117 -15.77 2.82 22.08
N LEU A 118 -16.17 1.82 22.88
CA LEU A 118 -17.56 1.40 23.01
C LEU A 118 -18.37 2.33 23.90
N PHE A 119 -19.47 2.88 23.34
CA PHE A 119 -20.42 3.71 24.10
C PHE A 119 -21.85 3.50 23.60
N GLU A 120 -22.78 3.83 24.45
CA GLU A 120 -24.21 3.88 24.16
C GLU A 120 -24.70 5.31 24.25
N LYS A 121 -25.57 5.71 23.32
CA LYS A 121 -26.26 6.99 23.36
C LYS A 121 -27.59 6.92 22.64
N ASP A 122 -28.64 7.43 23.27
CA ASP A 122 -29.98 7.63 22.68
C ASP A 122 -30.51 6.38 21.95
N GLY A 123 -30.31 5.18 22.52
CA GLY A 123 -30.85 3.93 22.01
C GLY A 123 -29.97 3.23 20.97
N LEU A 124 -28.74 3.66 20.79
CA LEU A 124 -27.79 3.03 19.88
C LEU A 124 -26.42 2.82 20.55
N ALA A 125 -25.75 1.73 20.22
CA ALA A 125 -24.35 1.50 20.58
C ALA A 125 -23.43 1.81 19.40
N TYR A 126 -22.27 2.36 19.72
CA TYR A 126 -21.28 2.82 18.73
C TYR A 126 -19.86 2.47 19.16
N PHE A 127 -18.96 2.40 18.14
CA PHE A 127 -17.53 2.57 18.33
C PHE A 127 -17.07 3.97 17.96
N ARG A 128 -16.26 4.63 18.83
CA ARG A 128 -15.48 5.82 18.49
C ARG A 128 -14.26 5.44 17.71
N THR A 129 -13.97 6.24 16.69
CA THR A 129 -12.81 6.02 15.82
C THR A 129 -11.82 7.18 15.85
N HIS A 130 -10.64 6.92 15.37
CA HIS A 130 -9.64 7.90 14.96
C HIS A 130 -9.21 7.59 13.53
N TYR A 131 -9.24 8.56 12.63
CA TYR A 131 -8.75 8.31 11.27
C TYR A 131 -7.23 8.19 11.24
N TYR A 132 -6.73 7.36 10.33
CA TYR A 132 -5.33 7.08 10.05
C TYR A 132 -5.03 7.49 8.62
N GLY A 133 -3.93 8.26 8.40
CA GLY A 133 -3.55 8.77 7.09
C GLY A 133 -4.44 9.90 6.57
N GLY A 134 -4.31 10.21 5.31
CA GLY A 134 -4.94 11.34 4.64
C GLY A 134 -6.30 11.03 4.04
N ILE A 135 -7.36 10.84 4.84
CA ILE A 135 -8.70 10.56 4.33
C ILE A 135 -9.52 11.81 4.01
N ARG A 136 -10.44 11.69 3.04
CA ARG A 136 -11.55 12.64 2.86
C ARG A 136 -12.76 12.11 3.62
N LYS A 137 -13.01 12.65 4.83
CA LYS A 137 -13.99 12.14 5.79
C LYS A 137 -15.41 11.93 5.22
N TYR A 138 -15.83 12.76 4.26
CA TYR A 138 -17.14 12.67 3.64
C TYR A 138 -17.36 11.40 2.79
N GLN A 139 -16.29 10.67 2.42
CA GLN A 139 -16.39 9.45 1.63
C GLN A 139 -16.68 8.21 2.49
N TRP A 140 -16.53 8.30 3.80
CA TRP A 140 -16.61 7.16 4.72
C TRP A 140 -18.02 6.89 5.28
N PRO A 141 -18.92 7.89 5.51
CA PRO A 141 -20.29 7.62 5.89
C PRO A 141 -21.08 6.88 4.81
N THR A 142 -22.08 6.10 5.26
CA THR A 142 -23.07 5.40 4.44
C THR A 142 -22.54 4.28 3.54
N ILE A 143 -21.31 3.83 3.77
CA ILE A 143 -20.77 2.64 3.11
C ILE A 143 -20.73 1.45 4.08
N PRO A 144 -20.79 0.20 3.59
CA PRO A 144 -20.54 -0.97 4.42
C PRO A 144 -19.06 -1.04 4.84
N LEU A 145 -18.85 -1.30 6.13
CA LEU A 145 -17.54 -1.39 6.77
C LEU A 145 -17.39 -2.73 7.47
N ALA A 146 -16.14 -3.18 7.62
CA ALA A 146 -15.73 -4.38 8.33
C ALA A 146 -14.75 -4.04 9.46
N LEU A 147 -14.64 -4.90 10.45
CA LEU A 147 -13.70 -4.81 11.57
C LEU A 147 -12.60 -5.86 11.37
N HIS A 148 -11.35 -5.41 11.36
CA HIS A 148 -10.18 -6.27 11.26
C HIS A 148 -9.16 -5.93 12.33
N GLY A 149 -8.42 -6.91 12.83
CA GLY A 149 -7.31 -6.62 13.73
C GLY A 149 -7.05 -7.68 14.77
N VAL A 150 -6.38 -7.27 15.83
CA VAL A 150 -5.97 -8.14 16.94
C VAL A 150 -6.24 -7.51 18.29
N VAL A 151 -6.49 -8.36 19.28
CA VAL A 151 -6.59 -7.99 20.68
C VAL A 151 -5.60 -8.84 21.47
N CYS A 152 -4.66 -8.20 22.19
CA CYS A 152 -3.77 -8.87 23.11
C CYS A 152 -4.40 -8.87 24.50
N ARG A 153 -4.83 -10.04 24.97
CA ARG A 153 -5.50 -10.17 26.28
C ARG A 153 -4.53 -10.08 27.45
N GLU A 154 -5.07 -9.89 28.63
CA GLU A 154 -4.29 -9.80 29.88
C GLU A 154 -3.48 -11.09 30.20
N ASP A 155 -3.96 -12.25 29.75
CA ASP A 155 -3.26 -13.54 29.87
C ASP A 155 -2.10 -13.73 28.85
N GLY A 156 -1.84 -12.73 28.00
CA GLY A 156 -0.83 -12.76 26.95
C GLY A 156 -1.25 -13.45 25.67
N THR A 157 -2.45 -13.96 25.59
CA THR A 157 -2.98 -14.53 24.32
C THR A 157 -3.43 -13.44 23.36
N THR A 158 -3.30 -13.69 22.06
CA THR A 158 -3.75 -12.78 21.02
C THR A 158 -4.94 -13.39 20.28
N VAL A 159 -5.97 -12.60 20.10
CA VAL A 159 -7.19 -12.97 19.35
C VAL A 159 -7.26 -12.13 18.10
N THR A 160 -7.47 -12.76 16.94
CA THR A 160 -7.74 -12.06 15.67
C THR A 160 -9.24 -11.81 15.56
N ILE A 161 -9.59 -10.61 15.15
CA ILE A 161 -10.97 -10.18 14.87
C ILE A 161 -11.10 -9.91 13.39
N THR A 162 -12.10 -10.55 12.77
CA THR A 162 -12.51 -10.25 11.39
C THR A 162 -14.03 -10.40 11.35
N ILE A 163 -14.77 -9.32 11.15
CA ILE A 163 -16.23 -9.29 11.09
C ILE A 163 -16.66 -8.35 9.97
N GLY A 164 -17.54 -8.82 9.09
CA GLY A 164 -18.10 -8.01 8.01
C GLY A 164 -17.60 -8.37 6.61
N GLU A 165 -16.82 -9.45 6.49
CA GLU A 165 -16.24 -9.89 5.22
C GLU A 165 -17.06 -10.95 4.50
N ASN A 166 -17.80 -11.79 5.23
CA ASN A 166 -18.64 -12.84 4.68
C ASN A 166 -20.07 -12.32 4.48
N ASP A 167 -20.80 -12.90 3.54
CA ASP A 167 -22.18 -12.50 3.24
C ASP A 167 -23.13 -12.70 4.44
N GLU A 168 -22.78 -13.59 5.38
CA GLU A 168 -23.52 -13.89 6.59
C GLU A 168 -23.12 -13.00 7.78
N ASP A 169 -22.02 -12.27 7.68
CA ASP A 169 -21.56 -11.35 8.73
C ASP A 169 -22.44 -10.09 8.77
N PRO A 170 -22.60 -9.47 9.95
CA PRO A 170 -23.20 -8.16 10.03
C PRO A 170 -22.28 -7.11 9.37
N ALA A 171 -22.85 -6.20 8.59
CA ALA A 171 -22.14 -5.02 8.10
C ALA A 171 -22.18 -3.91 9.14
N PHE A 172 -21.13 -3.10 9.18
CA PHE A 172 -21.05 -1.88 9.97
C PHE A 172 -21.16 -0.65 9.06
N THR A 173 -21.52 0.50 9.62
CA THR A 173 -21.58 1.75 8.86
C THR A 173 -21.49 2.97 9.78
N ILE A 174 -21.15 4.10 9.19
CA ILE A 174 -21.25 5.43 9.80
C ILE A 174 -22.46 6.10 9.17
N THR A 175 -23.34 6.68 9.98
CA THR A 175 -24.54 7.35 9.48
C THR A 175 -24.25 8.79 9.09
N ASP A 176 -25.06 9.35 8.18
CA ASP A 176 -25.05 10.77 7.82
C ASP A 176 -26.47 11.34 7.85
N LEU A 177 -26.60 12.65 7.78
CA LEU A 177 -27.88 13.33 7.75
C LEU A 177 -28.57 13.14 6.39
N LEU A 178 -29.90 12.98 6.44
CA LEU A 178 -30.72 13.06 5.24
C LEU A 178 -30.73 14.52 4.70
N PRO A 179 -31.01 14.74 3.40
CA PRO A 179 -30.96 16.05 2.78
C PRO A 179 -31.86 17.10 3.48
N HIS A 180 -33.00 16.70 4.01
CA HIS A 180 -33.95 17.61 4.67
C HIS A 180 -33.46 18.16 6.01
N LEU A 181 -32.51 17.49 6.67
CA LEU A 181 -31.89 17.94 7.92
C LEU A 181 -30.45 18.45 7.71
N GLY A 182 -29.89 18.30 6.53
CA GLY A 182 -28.50 18.66 6.21
C GLY A 182 -28.26 20.13 5.88
N ARG A 183 -29.23 21.02 6.06
CA ARG A 183 -29.13 22.43 5.61
C ARG A 183 -27.94 23.19 6.20
N GLU A 184 -27.69 23.05 7.50
CA GLU A 184 -26.55 23.69 8.16
C GLU A 184 -25.22 22.98 7.80
N GLN A 185 -25.23 21.66 7.66
CA GLN A 185 -24.08 20.91 7.22
C GLN A 185 -23.61 21.34 5.82
N ASN A 186 -24.55 21.60 4.90
CA ASN A 186 -24.27 22.05 3.54
C ASN A 186 -23.64 23.45 3.46
N GLN A 187 -23.71 24.27 4.52
CA GLN A 187 -23.05 25.58 4.58
C GLN A 187 -21.60 25.52 5.06
N LYS A 188 -21.14 24.38 5.56
CA LYS A 188 -19.78 24.19 6.04
C LYS A 188 -18.82 23.98 4.88
N LYS A 189 -17.52 24.27 5.10
CA LYS A 189 -16.49 23.81 4.17
C LYS A 189 -16.46 22.27 4.16
N LEU A 190 -16.14 21.69 3.04
CA LEU A 190 -16.14 20.23 2.87
C LEU A 190 -15.37 19.46 3.97
N PRO A 191 -14.17 19.87 4.42
CA PRO A 191 -13.46 19.20 5.52
C PRO A 191 -14.19 19.26 6.87
N ASP A 192 -15.08 20.24 7.06
CA ASP A 192 -15.80 20.53 8.30
C ASP A 192 -17.23 19.98 8.29
N ALA A 193 -17.73 19.55 7.13
CA ALA A 193 -19.08 19.01 6.96
C ALA A 193 -19.27 17.71 7.76
N ILE A 194 -18.25 16.85 7.75
CA ILE A 194 -18.13 15.68 8.60
C ILE A 194 -16.89 15.88 9.47
N THR A 195 -17.05 15.97 10.79
CA THR A 195 -15.91 16.07 11.72
C THR A 195 -15.38 14.68 12.08
N ALA A 196 -14.15 14.59 12.60
CA ALA A 196 -13.60 13.34 13.08
C ALA A 196 -14.48 12.71 14.17
N GLU A 197 -15.05 13.53 15.04
CA GLU A 197 -15.95 13.07 16.12
C GLU A 197 -17.31 12.54 15.61
N ASN A 198 -17.66 12.78 14.35
CA ASN A 198 -18.86 12.20 13.72
C ASN A 198 -18.61 10.81 13.09
N LEU A 199 -17.36 10.38 12.97
CA LEU A 199 -17.00 9.08 12.40
C LEU A 199 -17.20 7.96 13.43
N ASN A 200 -18.42 7.83 13.97
CA ASN A 200 -18.80 6.78 14.92
C ASN A 200 -19.48 5.64 14.17
N VAL A 201 -19.01 4.42 14.39
CA VAL A 201 -19.51 3.22 13.72
C VAL A 201 -20.67 2.64 14.52
N VAL A 202 -21.82 2.46 13.89
CA VAL A 202 -23.01 1.86 14.49
C VAL A 202 -22.81 0.37 14.72
N LEU A 203 -23.12 -0.11 15.95
CA LEU A 203 -22.95 -1.51 16.34
C LEU A 203 -24.28 -2.24 16.59
N GLY A 204 -25.30 -1.53 17.07
CA GLY A 204 -26.57 -2.15 17.35
C GLY A 204 -27.53 -1.29 18.18
N SER A 205 -28.73 -1.84 18.41
CA SER A 205 -29.84 -1.14 19.09
C SER A 205 -30.65 -2.05 20.06
N LEU A 206 -30.28 -3.34 20.18
CA LEU A 206 -31.02 -4.27 21.03
C LEU A 206 -30.46 -4.25 22.46
N PRO A 207 -31.28 -3.88 23.47
CA PRO A 207 -30.83 -3.90 24.85
C PRO A 207 -30.90 -5.31 25.47
N ILE A 208 -30.13 -5.56 26.52
CA ILE A 208 -30.33 -6.73 27.38
C ILE A 208 -31.71 -6.67 28.07
N ALA A 209 -32.21 -7.82 28.54
CA ALA A 209 -33.56 -7.94 29.12
C ALA A 209 -33.72 -7.21 30.46
N ASP A 210 -32.63 -7.03 31.25
CA ASP A 210 -32.69 -6.36 32.55
C ASP A 210 -33.03 -4.86 32.36
N ALA A 211 -34.25 -4.48 32.75
CA ALA A 211 -34.75 -3.12 32.56
C ALA A 211 -34.11 -2.09 33.52
N ASP A 212 -33.56 -2.55 34.63
CA ASP A 212 -32.96 -1.71 35.66
C ASP A 212 -31.45 -1.42 35.42
N ALA A 213 -30.85 -2.14 34.49
CA ALA A 213 -29.44 -1.94 34.13
C ALA A 213 -29.22 -0.66 33.32
N GLU A 214 -28.11 0.04 33.61
CA GLU A 214 -27.63 1.15 32.78
C GLU A 214 -26.87 0.63 31.55
N ASN A 215 -26.84 1.41 30.46
CA ASN A 215 -26.09 1.08 29.23
C ASN A 215 -26.43 -0.30 28.64
N ARG A 216 -27.71 -0.62 28.57
CA ARG A 216 -28.21 -1.95 28.23
C ARG A 216 -27.82 -2.43 26.84
N ILE A 217 -27.72 -1.53 25.86
CA ILE A 217 -27.32 -1.86 24.51
C ILE A 217 -25.80 -2.08 24.45
N LYS A 218 -25.03 -1.22 25.11
CA LYS A 218 -23.59 -1.39 25.29
C LYS A 218 -23.26 -2.75 25.91
N LEU A 219 -23.99 -3.14 26.97
CA LEU A 219 -23.83 -4.44 27.61
C LEU A 219 -24.17 -5.59 26.68
N SER A 220 -25.22 -5.44 25.85
CA SER A 220 -25.58 -6.42 24.81
C SER A 220 -24.45 -6.64 23.82
N ILE A 221 -23.90 -5.56 23.25
CA ILE A 221 -22.77 -5.63 22.30
C ILE A 221 -21.53 -6.24 22.97
N LEU A 222 -21.19 -5.79 24.19
CA LEU A 222 -20.05 -6.34 24.90
C LEU A 222 -20.22 -7.84 25.21
N GLY A 223 -21.45 -8.28 25.52
CA GLY A 223 -21.78 -9.68 25.71
C GLY A 223 -21.53 -10.52 24.45
N LEU A 224 -21.97 -10.02 23.27
CA LEU A 224 -21.71 -10.66 21.98
C LEU A 224 -20.21 -10.78 21.68
N LEU A 225 -19.46 -9.69 21.87
CA LEU A 225 -18.01 -9.69 21.66
C LEU A 225 -17.27 -10.62 22.62
N ASN A 226 -17.76 -10.72 23.86
CA ASN A 226 -17.23 -11.66 24.85
C ASN A 226 -17.53 -13.12 24.48
N GLU A 227 -18.75 -13.42 24.02
CA GLU A 227 -19.14 -14.75 23.56
C GLU A 227 -18.32 -15.20 22.34
N MET A 228 -18.14 -14.31 21.37
CA MET A 228 -17.42 -14.62 20.12
C MET A 228 -15.90 -14.72 20.31
N TYR A 229 -15.33 -13.83 21.10
CA TYR A 229 -13.87 -13.63 21.16
C TYR A 229 -13.28 -13.70 22.57
N GLY A 230 -14.10 -13.80 23.62
CA GLY A 230 -13.67 -13.81 25.01
C GLY A 230 -13.05 -12.49 25.49
N ILE A 231 -13.33 -11.39 24.81
CA ILE A 231 -12.80 -10.06 25.14
C ILE A 231 -13.71 -9.33 26.13
N THR A 232 -13.10 -8.47 26.94
CA THR A 232 -13.77 -7.54 27.86
C THR A 232 -13.60 -6.11 27.39
N GLU A 233 -14.30 -5.14 27.98
CA GLU A 233 -14.13 -3.73 27.61
C GLU A 233 -12.69 -3.24 27.86
N ARG A 234 -12.00 -3.79 28.86
CA ARG A 234 -10.61 -3.44 29.15
C ARG A 234 -9.65 -3.87 28.04
N ASP A 235 -9.95 -4.94 27.34
CA ASP A 235 -9.08 -5.47 26.30
C ASP A 235 -9.02 -4.56 25.05
N PHE A 236 -9.94 -3.61 24.89
CA PHE A 236 -9.82 -2.60 23.83
C PHE A 236 -8.61 -1.69 24.01
N VAL A 237 -8.09 -1.52 25.22
CA VAL A 237 -6.86 -0.73 25.47
C VAL A 237 -5.63 -1.36 24.80
N THR A 238 -5.64 -2.67 24.63
CA THR A 238 -4.57 -3.46 24.01
C THR A 238 -4.94 -3.97 22.63
N ALA A 239 -6.00 -3.42 22.04
CA ALA A 239 -6.47 -3.77 20.70
C ALA A 239 -5.82 -2.89 19.64
N GLU A 240 -5.53 -3.49 18.50
CA GLU A 240 -5.31 -2.84 17.21
C GLU A 240 -6.44 -3.31 16.29
N ILE A 241 -7.55 -2.59 16.27
CA ILE A 241 -8.72 -2.88 15.43
C ILE A 241 -8.92 -1.74 14.46
N GLU A 242 -8.89 -2.09 13.20
CA GLU A 242 -9.05 -1.23 12.04
C GLU A 242 -10.46 -1.42 11.47
N ILE A 243 -11.04 -0.33 11.02
CA ILE A 243 -12.33 -0.29 10.34
C ILE A 243 -12.05 0.05 8.90
N VAL A 244 -12.35 -0.89 8.03
CA VAL A 244 -12.04 -0.84 6.61
C VAL A 244 -13.31 -1.06 5.77
N PRO A 245 -13.32 -0.64 4.49
CA PRO A 245 -14.45 -0.94 3.59
C PRO A 245 -14.66 -2.44 3.41
N ALA A 246 -15.90 -2.89 3.54
CA ALA A 246 -16.29 -4.29 3.37
C ALA A 246 -16.39 -4.73 1.89
N PHE A 247 -15.95 -3.89 0.95
CA PHE A 247 -15.98 -4.20 -0.47
C PHE A 247 -14.97 -5.27 -0.85
N LYS A 248 -15.36 -6.15 -1.77
CA LYS A 248 -14.42 -7.03 -2.45
C LYS A 248 -13.80 -6.32 -3.66
N ALA A 249 -12.54 -6.62 -3.94
CA ALA A 249 -11.90 -6.18 -5.18
C ALA A 249 -12.66 -6.75 -6.39
N ARG A 250 -12.95 -5.90 -7.36
CA ARG A 250 -13.73 -6.27 -8.55
C ARG A 250 -13.28 -5.53 -9.79
N ASP A 251 -13.60 -6.11 -10.93
CA ASP A 251 -13.40 -5.45 -12.21
C ASP A 251 -14.28 -4.20 -12.33
N VAL A 252 -13.73 -3.12 -12.87
CA VAL A 252 -14.40 -1.85 -13.15
C VAL A 252 -14.38 -1.57 -14.65
N GLY A 253 -15.47 -0.94 -15.13
CA GLY A 253 -15.71 -0.66 -16.54
C GLY A 253 -16.41 -1.81 -17.27
N LEU A 254 -17.08 -1.50 -18.38
CA LEU A 254 -17.77 -2.49 -19.20
C LEU A 254 -16.80 -3.48 -19.85
N ASP A 255 -15.59 -3.03 -20.14
CA ASP A 255 -14.49 -3.82 -20.71
C ASP A 255 -13.67 -4.58 -19.66
N ARG A 256 -13.94 -4.36 -18.35
CA ARG A 256 -13.23 -4.97 -17.22
C ARG A 256 -11.72 -4.72 -17.22
N SER A 257 -11.28 -3.61 -17.80
CA SER A 257 -9.86 -3.25 -17.91
C SER A 257 -9.25 -2.71 -16.63
N MET A 258 -10.08 -2.38 -15.64
CA MET A 258 -9.66 -1.79 -14.37
C MET A 258 -10.08 -2.66 -13.18
N ILE A 259 -9.46 -2.38 -12.02
CA ILE A 259 -9.82 -2.98 -10.73
C ILE A 259 -10.22 -1.86 -9.78
N GLY A 260 -11.35 -2.02 -9.09
CA GLY A 260 -11.74 -1.18 -7.98
C GLY A 260 -11.63 -1.95 -6.67
N ALA A 261 -10.98 -1.36 -5.69
CA ALA A 261 -10.80 -1.95 -4.37
C ALA A 261 -10.40 -0.88 -3.34
N TYR A 262 -10.41 -1.28 -2.07
CA TYR A 262 -9.76 -0.54 -0.98
C TYR A 262 -8.29 -0.93 -0.89
N GLY A 263 -7.42 0.06 -0.69
CA GLY A 263 -6.00 -0.13 -0.39
C GLY A 263 -5.16 -0.51 -1.60
N HIS A 264 -5.49 0.01 -2.79
CA HIS A 264 -4.55 0.00 -3.89
C HIS A 264 -3.26 0.74 -3.50
N ASP A 265 -3.40 1.82 -2.76
CA ASP A 265 -2.34 2.57 -2.13
C ASP A 265 -1.85 1.85 -0.85
N ASP A 266 -0.65 1.22 -0.83
CA ASP A 266 0.26 0.96 -1.97
C ASP A 266 0.40 -0.56 -2.25
N ARG A 267 -0.64 -1.34 -1.93
CA ARG A 267 -0.65 -2.79 -2.19
C ARG A 267 -0.58 -3.12 -3.68
N VAL A 268 -0.88 -2.14 -4.55
CA VAL A 268 -0.79 -2.29 -6.00
C VAL A 268 0.65 -2.41 -6.49
N ASP A 269 1.60 -1.86 -5.78
CA ASP A 269 3.03 -1.99 -6.04
C ASP A 269 3.66 -3.08 -5.15
N ALA A 270 3.16 -3.23 -3.90
CA ALA A 270 3.65 -4.24 -2.96
C ALA A 270 3.47 -5.68 -3.48
N TYR A 271 2.30 -6.03 -4.03
CA TYR A 271 2.07 -7.37 -4.58
C TYR A 271 2.95 -7.67 -5.80
N PRO A 272 3.05 -6.81 -6.83
CA PRO A 272 3.98 -6.97 -7.94
C PRO A 272 5.45 -7.10 -7.52
N ALA A 273 5.92 -6.29 -6.56
CA ALA A 273 7.29 -6.36 -6.05
C ALA A 273 7.56 -7.70 -5.35
N LEU A 274 6.62 -8.17 -4.53
CA LEU A 274 6.71 -9.49 -3.87
C LEU A 274 6.72 -10.63 -4.89
N MET A 275 5.86 -10.59 -5.90
CA MET A 275 5.81 -11.63 -6.93
C MET A 275 7.09 -11.67 -7.77
N ALA A 276 7.66 -10.52 -8.09
CA ALA A 276 8.96 -10.44 -8.78
C ALA A 276 10.09 -11.06 -7.95
N GLU A 277 10.13 -10.78 -6.64
CA GLU A 277 11.11 -11.39 -5.71
C GLU A 277 10.94 -12.91 -5.60
N ILE A 278 9.70 -13.39 -5.51
CA ILE A 278 9.41 -14.84 -5.41
C ILE A 278 9.84 -15.59 -6.67
N GLU A 279 9.63 -15.00 -7.84
CA GLU A 279 9.88 -15.65 -9.14
C GLU A 279 11.33 -15.58 -9.58
N VAL A 280 12.14 -14.68 -9.01
CA VAL A 280 13.55 -14.57 -9.39
C VAL A 280 14.30 -15.87 -9.11
N GLN A 281 15.11 -16.29 -10.10
CA GLN A 281 15.95 -17.48 -10.01
C GLN A 281 17.38 -17.09 -10.35
N HIS A 282 18.32 -17.45 -9.48
CA HIS A 282 19.76 -17.20 -9.68
C HIS A 282 20.09 -15.76 -10.13
N PRO A 283 19.66 -14.72 -9.38
CA PRO A 283 19.92 -13.36 -9.78
C PRO A 283 21.43 -13.06 -9.74
N ALA A 284 21.90 -12.19 -10.64
CA ALA A 284 23.28 -11.76 -10.62
C ALA A 284 23.61 -10.99 -9.34
N HIS A 285 22.83 -9.97 -9.01
CA HIS A 285 22.90 -9.23 -7.76
C HIS A 285 21.92 -9.81 -6.75
N THR A 286 22.25 -9.73 -5.47
CA THR A 286 21.26 -10.04 -4.42
C THR A 286 20.03 -9.17 -4.60
N THR A 287 18.84 -9.78 -4.64
CA THR A 287 17.57 -9.05 -4.66
C THR A 287 16.98 -8.97 -3.27
N VAL A 288 16.33 -7.86 -2.97
CA VAL A 288 15.66 -7.63 -1.70
C VAL A 288 14.31 -7.00 -1.94
N CYS A 289 13.26 -7.53 -1.33
CA CYS A 289 11.93 -6.96 -1.31
C CYS A 289 11.57 -6.57 0.13
N ILE A 290 11.20 -5.30 0.35
CA ILE A 290 10.75 -4.81 1.66
C ILE A 290 9.33 -4.26 1.51
N LEU A 291 8.40 -4.84 2.28
CA LEU A 291 7.04 -4.34 2.43
C LEU A 291 6.95 -3.70 3.81
N THR A 292 6.83 -2.37 3.86
CA THR A 292 6.89 -1.57 5.09
C THR A 292 5.51 -1.13 5.56
N ASP A 293 5.43 -0.65 6.80
CA ASP A 293 4.24 -0.09 7.45
C ASP A 293 4.44 1.43 7.67
N LYS A 294 3.36 2.14 7.97
CA LYS A 294 3.34 3.54 8.43
C LYS A 294 3.76 4.61 7.42
N GLU A 295 3.78 4.31 6.13
CA GLU A 295 4.02 5.34 5.12
C GLU A 295 3.02 6.47 5.26
N GLU A 296 1.74 6.14 5.34
CA GLU A 296 0.57 7.04 5.40
C GLU A 296 0.55 8.02 6.58
N VAL A 297 1.40 7.79 7.57
CA VAL A 297 1.54 8.64 8.76
C VAL A 297 2.97 9.14 8.96
N GLY A 298 3.79 9.15 7.89
CA GLY A 298 5.12 9.75 7.85
C GLY A 298 6.27 8.81 8.16
N SER A 299 6.07 7.50 8.08
CA SER A 299 7.10 6.45 8.24
C SER A 299 7.80 6.41 9.61
N ASP A 300 7.25 7.06 10.63
CA ASP A 300 7.82 7.06 11.99
C ASP A 300 7.40 5.81 12.78
N GLY A 301 8.23 5.44 13.76
CA GLY A 301 8.01 4.29 14.63
C GLY A 301 8.72 3.02 14.14
N VAL A 302 8.63 1.95 14.96
CA VAL A 302 9.47 0.75 14.82
C VAL A 302 9.16 -0.14 13.62
N THR A 303 8.10 0.16 12.89
CA THR A 303 7.68 -0.53 11.65
C THR A 303 7.74 0.37 10.41
N GLY A 304 7.92 1.68 10.60
CA GLY A 304 8.09 2.65 9.50
C GLY A 304 9.51 2.70 8.96
N MET A 305 9.67 3.11 7.70
CA MET A 305 10.98 3.15 7.01
C MET A 305 12.00 4.14 7.61
N ASN A 306 11.54 5.12 8.40
CA ASN A 306 12.44 6.01 9.12
C ASN A 306 13.20 5.30 10.27
N SER A 307 12.74 4.13 10.70
CA SER A 307 13.43 3.34 11.71
C SER A 307 14.58 2.52 11.13
N MET A 308 15.35 1.88 12.01
CA MET A 308 16.57 1.17 11.63
C MET A 308 16.34 -0.30 11.23
N TYR A 309 15.10 -0.84 11.29
CA TYR A 309 14.88 -2.28 11.12
C TYR A 309 15.29 -2.79 9.74
N ALA A 310 14.93 -2.06 8.69
CA ALA A 310 15.30 -2.41 7.31
C ALA A 310 16.82 -2.30 7.11
N TYR A 311 17.40 -1.23 7.61
CA TYR A 311 18.85 -1.02 7.58
C TYR A 311 19.61 -2.13 8.32
N HIS A 312 19.16 -2.52 9.51
CA HIS A 312 19.76 -3.64 10.26
C HIS A 312 19.66 -4.98 9.51
N PHE A 313 18.52 -5.23 8.84
CA PHE A 313 18.38 -6.43 8.01
C PHE A 313 19.40 -6.45 6.87
N LEU A 314 19.54 -5.34 6.11
CA LEU A 314 20.52 -5.23 5.02
C LEU A 314 21.97 -5.38 5.52
N GLN A 315 22.32 -4.78 6.66
CA GLN A 315 23.64 -4.96 7.28
C GLN A 315 23.89 -6.42 7.67
N GLN A 316 22.88 -7.11 8.20
CA GLN A 316 23.00 -8.51 8.59
C GLN A 316 23.12 -9.44 7.36
N LEU A 317 22.46 -9.13 6.23
CA LEU A 317 22.68 -9.84 4.97
C LEU A 317 24.12 -9.67 4.49
N CYS A 318 24.66 -8.45 4.51
CA CYS A 318 26.07 -8.20 4.17
C CYS A 318 27.00 -8.99 5.09
N ALA A 319 26.78 -9.00 6.39
CA ALA A 319 27.58 -9.77 7.35
C ALA A 319 27.46 -11.28 7.10
N ALA A 320 26.27 -11.79 6.77
CA ALA A 320 26.01 -13.21 6.47
C ALA A 320 26.73 -13.69 5.20
N THR A 321 27.01 -12.76 4.26
CA THR A 321 27.79 -13.03 3.03
C THR A 321 29.25 -12.60 3.13
N GLY A 322 29.71 -12.10 4.30
CA GLY A 322 31.08 -11.70 4.55
C GLY A 322 31.49 -10.37 3.91
N VAL A 323 30.55 -9.47 3.65
CA VAL A 323 30.75 -8.19 2.93
C VAL A 323 30.62 -7.01 3.88
N ASP A 324 31.42 -5.95 3.63
CA ASP A 324 31.26 -4.65 4.29
C ASP A 324 30.00 -3.96 3.78
N SER A 325 29.12 -3.55 4.70
CA SER A 325 27.84 -2.96 4.35
C SER A 325 27.94 -1.58 3.72
N ILE A 326 29.00 -0.80 4.01
CA ILE A 326 29.19 0.54 3.44
C ILE A 326 29.39 0.43 1.92
N ALA A 327 30.33 -0.43 1.49
CA ALA A 327 30.60 -0.67 0.07
C ALA A 327 29.35 -1.21 -0.65
N ALA A 328 28.64 -2.13 0.00
CA ALA A 328 27.42 -2.71 -0.56
C ALA A 328 26.34 -1.65 -0.80
N PHE A 329 26.10 -0.74 0.15
CA PHE A 329 25.05 0.29 0.04
C PHE A 329 25.36 1.29 -1.06
N GLN A 330 26.63 1.77 -1.15
CA GLN A 330 27.07 2.70 -2.17
C GLN A 330 26.95 2.18 -3.60
N ALA A 331 27.02 0.86 -3.77
CA ALA A 331 26.88 0.20 -5.07
C ALA A 331 25.44 -0.23 -5.39
N SER A 332 24.51 -0.07 -4.44
CA SER A 332 23.15 -0.60 -4.56
C SER A 332 22.19 0.37 -5.22
N LYS A 333 21.12 -0.21 -5.81
CA LYS A 333 20.03 0.55 -6.43
C LYS A 333 18.70 0.15 -5.79
N CYS A 334 17.78 1.12 -5.68
CA CYS A 334 16.46 0.92 -5.11
C CYS A 334 15.38 1.47 -6.03
N LEU A 335 14.35 0.66 -6.28
CA LEU A 335 13.04 1.09 -6.75
C LEU A 335 12.14 1.27 -5.53
N SER A 336 11.86 2.51 -5.18
CA SER A 336 10.91 2.88 -4.15
C SER A 336 9.54 2.98 -4.80
N ALA A 337 8.69 2.01 -4.50
CA ALA A 337 7.35 2.00 -5.07
C ALA A 337 6.39 2.76 -4.18
N ASP A 338 5.58 3.57 -4.81
CA ASP A 338 4.45 4.29 -4.24
C ASP A 338 3.54 4.75 -5.37
N VAL A 339 2.25 4.66 -5.18
CA VAL A 339 1.25 5.03 -6.17
C VAL A 339 1.35 6.49 -6.60
N THR A 340 0.72 6.80 -7.71
CA THR A 340 0.59 8.17 -8.19
C THR A 340 -0.83 8.52 -8.56
N ALA A 341 -1.16 9.81 -8.52
CA ALA A 341 -2.47 10.29 -8.95
C ALA A 341 -2.62 10.20 -10.47
N ALA A 342 -3.49 9.30 -10.95
CA ALA A 342 -3.88 9.27 -12.34
C ALA A 342 -4.64 10.54 -12.72
N TYR A 343 -4.34 11.11 -13.89
CA TYR A 343 -5.09 12.23 -14.44
C TYR A 343 -6.57 11.89 -14.56
N ASP A 344 -7.41 12.64 -13.84
CA ASP A 344 -8.85 12.50 -13.88
C ASP A 344 -9.47 13.64 -14.69
N PRO A 345 -10.06 13.36 -15.88
CA PRO A 345 -10.69 14.39 -16.70
C PRO A 345 -11.86 15.13 -16.00
N SER A 346 -12.47 14.51 -14.99
CA SER A 346 -13.55 15.13 -14.20
C SER A 346 -13.05 16.22 -13.26
N PHE A 347 -11.73 16.23 -12.98
CA PHE A 347 -11.04 17.17 -12.09
C PHE A 347 -9.77 17.72 -12.72
N SER A 348 -9.80 17.97 -14.01
CA SER A 348 -8.64 18.36 -14.84
C SER A 348 -7.89 19.59 -14.30
N GLU A 349 -8.56 20.46 -13.56
CA GLU A 349 -7.97 21.66 -12.97
C GLU A 349 -6.95 21.39 -11.87
N ALA A 350 -6.93 20.16 -11.31
CA ALA A 350 -5.96 19.74 -10.30
C ALA A 350 -4.63 19.24 -10.90
N PHE A 351 -4.59 19.00 -12.21
CA PHE A 351 -3.46 18.34 -12.89
C PHE A 351 -2.75 19.29 -13.87
N GLU A 352 -1.50 18.94 -14.18
CA GLU A 352 -0.73 19.48 -15.29
C GLU A 352 -0.66 18.37 -16.36
N PRO A 353 -1.29 18.57 -17.54
CA PRO A 353 -1.51 17.47 -18.50
C PRO A 353 -0.24 16.89 -19.13
N ASP A 354 0.80 17.73 -19.35
CA ASP A 354 2.00 17.29 -20.06
C ASP A 354 2.95 16.46 -19.17
N ASN A 355 2.88 16.66 -17.85
CA ASN A 355 3.65 15.92 -16.86
C ASN A 355 2.79 15.04 -15.93
N GLY A 356 1.49 14.95 -16.17
CA GLY A 356 0.60 14.07 -15.44
C GLY A 356 0.70 12.62 -15.88
N THR A 357 0.36 11.69 -14.99
CA THR A 357 0.27 10.26 -15.28
C THR A 357 -1.14 9.87 -15.70
N TYR A 358 -1.26 8.86 -16.53
CA TYR A 358 -2.53 8.42 -17.11
C TYR A 358 -2.72 6.93 -16.91
N ALA A 359 -3.92 6.51 -16.54
CA ALA A 359 -4.28 5.11 -16.47
C ALA A 359 -4.17 4.43 -17.86
N GLY A 360 -3.67 3.20 -17.90
CA GLY A 360 -3.51 2.40 -19.11
C GLY A 360 -2.25 2.72 -19.92
N ARG A 361 -1.34 3.56 -19.38
CA ARG A 361 -0.09 3.93 -20.09
C ARG A 361 1.17 3.37 -19.43
N GLY A 362 1.01 2.36 -18.59
CA GLY A 362 2.10 1.68 -17.93
C GLY A 362 2.51 2.31 -16.60
N VAL A 363 3.55 1.75 -15.99
CA VAL A 363 4.09 2.21 -14.72
C VAL A 363 4.68 3.61 -14.86
N ALA A 364 4.50 4.43 -13.84
CA ALA A 364 5.06 5.78 -13.80
C ALA A 364 6.43 5.80 -13.13
N ILE A 365 7.34 6.62 -13.66
CA ILE A 365 8.63 6.93 -13.06
C ILE A 365 8.55 8.36 -12.51
N TYR A 366 8.95 8.54 -11.26
CA TYR A 366 9.09 9.83 -10.62
C TYR A 366 10.54 10.11 -10.32
N LYS A 367 11.08 11.12 -10.96
CA LYS A 367 12.41 11.60 -10.64
C LYS A 367 12.46 12.21 -9.23
N TYR A 368 11.36 12.81 -8.83
CA TYR A 368 11.12 13.39 -7.51
C TYR A 368 9.61 13.41 -7.22
N THR A 369 9.25 13.38 -5.95
CA THR A 369 7.90 13.56 -5.44
C THR A 369 7.79 14.92 -4.72
N GLY A 370 7.64 15.00 -3.45
CA GLY A 370 7.73 16.23 -2.66
C GLY A 370 6.73 17.33 -3.03
N ALA A 371 6.56 18.30 -2.15
CA ALA A 371 5.67 19.43 -2.34
C ALA A 371 6.43 20.74 -2.59
N GLY A 372 5.82 21.69 -3.29
CA GLY A 372 6.38 23.00 -3.57
C GLY A 372 7.76 22.90 -4.26
N GLY A 373 8.83 23.37 -3.62
CA GLY A 373 10.19 23.36 -4.15
C GLY A 373 10.93 22.03 -3.97
N LYS A 374 10.29 20.87 -4.20
CA LYS A 374 10.87 19.53 -4.02
C LYS A 374 11.29 19.20 -2.59
N SER A 375 10.58 19.73 -1.61
CA SER A 375 10.88 19.44 -0.20
C SER A 375 10.42 18.06 0.20
N SER A 376 11.16 17.43 1.13
CA SER A 376 10.85 16.09 1.67
C SER A 376 10.86 14.95 0.64
N THR A 377 11.63 15.07 -0.42
CA THR A 377 11.77 14.05 -1.47
C THR A 377 13.23 13.64 -1.66
N SER A 378 13.45 12.51 -2.33
CA SER A 378 14.69 12.19 -3.03
C SER A 378 14.58 12.69 -4.47
N ASP A 379 15.59 13.35 -5.02
CA ASP A 379 15.64 13.77 -6.44
C ASP A 379 16.65 12.86 -7.16
N ALA A 380 16.14 11.85 -7.85
CA ALA A 380 16.99 10.85 -8.53
C ALA A 380 17.90 11.50 -9.57
N ASN A 381 19.17 11.08 -9.61
CA ASN A 381 20.12 11.57 -10.58
C ASN A 381 19.79 11.09 -12.01
N ALA A 382 20.33 11.78 -13.01
CA ALA A 382 20.05 11.50 -14.42
C ALA A 382 20.56 10.12 -14.87
N GLU A 383 21.64 9.64 -14.27
CA GLU A 383 22.26 8.36 -14.54
C GLU A 383 21.34 7.21 -14.14
N LEU A 384 20.74 7.26 -12.93
CA LEU A 384 19.79 6.27 -12.44
C LEU A 384 18.51 6.27 -13.29
N VAL A 385 17.97 7.45 -13.61
CA VAL A 385 16.81 7.56 -14.52
C VAL A 385 17.11 6.94 -15.87
N SER A 386 18.28 7.22 -16.44
CA SER A 386 18.73 6.67 -17.71
C SER A 386 18.92 5.15 -17.64
N TYR A 387 19.50 4.64 -16.55
CA TYR A 387 19.62 3.20 -16.30
C TYR A 387 18.24 2.54 -16.32
N LEU A 388 17.31 3.02 -15.50
CA LEU A 388 15.99 2.43 -15.37
C LEU A 388 15.22 2.46 -16.70
N THR A 389 15.22 3.59 -17.42
CA THR A 389 14.51 3.68 -18.71
C THR A 389 15.09 2.76 -19.77
N ARG A 390 16.43 2.58 -19.81
CA ARG A 390 17.06 1.57 -20.69
C ARG A 390 16.66 0.15 -20.31
N LEU A 391 16.65 -0.16 -19.02
CA LEU A 391 16.25 -1.47 -18.50
C LEU A 391 14.81 -1.80 -18.91
N MET A 392 13.89 -0.87 -18.68
CA MET A 392 12.49 -1.04 -19.04
C MET A 392 12.30 -1.22 -20.55
N ASN A 393 12.94 -0.38 -21.36
CA ASN A 393 12.88 -0.48 -22.82
C ASN A 393 13.43 -1.83 -23.32
N LYS A 394 14.56 -2.29 -22.78
CA LYS A 394 15.19 -3.60 -23.11
C LYS A 394 14.25 -4.76 -22.81
N ASN A 395 13.47 -4.66 -21.74
CA ASN A 395 12.55 -5.70 -21.30
C ASN A 395 11.10 -5.50 -21.81
N GLY A 396 10.89 -4.54 -22.70
CA GLY A 396 9.57 -4.28 -23.29
C GLY A 396 8.54 -3.82 -22.23
N VAL A 397 8.96 -3.12 -21.21
CA VAL A 397 8.05 -2.51 -20.25
C VAL A 397 7.52 -1.20 -20.81
N VAL A 398 6.21 -1.02 -20.78
CA VAL A 398 5.59 0.27 -21.10
C VAL A 398 5.59 1.12 -19.84
N TRP A 399 6.13 2.32 -19.96
CA TRP A 399 6.29 3.25 -18.85
C TRP A 399 5.97 4.69 -19.26
N GLN A 400 5.71 5.51 -18.28
CA GLN A 400 5.49 6.93 -18.43
C GLN A 400 6.27 7.70 -17.35
N ILE A 401 6.41 9.02 -17.56
CA ILE A 401 6.98 9.90 -16.55
C ILE A 401 5.88 10.80 -16.01
N GLY A 402 5.95 11.22 -14.76
CA GLY A 402 4.93 12.09 -14.24
C GLY A 402 5.31 12.84 -12.97
N GLU A 403 4.41 13.74 -12.62
CA GLU A 403 4.39 14.52 -11.38
C GLU A 403 2.99 14.42 -10.75
N MET A 404 2.90 14.53 -9.42
CA MET A 404 1.64 14.45 -8.70
C MET A 404 0.92 15.80 -8.73
N GLY A 405 0.09 16.03 -9.75
CA GLY A 405 -0.73 17.22 -9.87
C GLY A 405 0.04 18.50 -10.22
N ARG A 406 -0.54 19.65 -9.92
CA ARG A 406 0.10 20.96 -10.11
C ARG A 406 1.08 21.26 -8.98
N LEU A 407 2.20 21.92 -9.28
CA LEU A 407 3.32 22.16 -8.37
C LEU A 407 2.92 22.77 -7.01
N ASP A 408 2.01 23.73 -6.99
CA ASP A 408 1.57 24.39 -5.76
C ASP A 408 0.37 23.70 -5.07
N LEU A 409 -0.21 22.67 -5.68
CA LEU A 409 -1.37 21.93 -5.18
C LEU A 409 -1.07 20.49 -4.86
N GLY A 410 -0.14 19.89 -5.57
CA GLY A 410 0.22 18.48 -5.49
C GLY A 410 1.54 18.24 -4.78
N GLY A 411 1.93 16.97 -4.73
CA GLY A 411 3.17 16.51 -4.15
C GLY A 411 2.97 15.91 -2.75
N GLY A 412 3.78 14.92 -2.45
CA GLY A 412 3.85 14.22 -1.17
C GLY A 412 5.24 13.65 -0.98
N GLY A 413 5.63 13.32 0.25
CA GLY A 413 6.83 12.55 0.52
C GLY A 413 6.54 11.07 0.29
N THR A 414 7.59 10.31 -0.01
CA THR A 414 7.56 8.85 -0.12
C THR A 414 8.63 8.22 0.77
N ILE A 415 8.66 6.92 0.83
CA ILE A 415 9.71 6.19 1.56
C ILE A 415 11.10 6.33 0.94
N ALA A 416 11.22 6.74 -0.34
CA ALA A 416 12.46 6.87 -1.09
C ALA A 416 13.54 7.66 -0.35
N LYS A 417 13.18 8.79 0.27
CA LYS A 417 14.13 9.65 0.99
C LYS A 417 14.86 8.93 2.13
N TYR A 418 14.19 7.99 2.79
CA TYR A 418 14.79 7.25 3.91
C TYR A 418 15.84 6.25 3.42
N VAL A 419 15.62 5.70 2.22
CA VAL A 419 16.58 4.79 1.57
C VAL A 419 17.75 5.57 0.97
N ALA A 420 17.47 6.64 0.23
CA ALA A 420 18.49 7.51 -0.33
C ALA A 420 19.44 8.10 0.74
N ASN A 421 18.88 8.45 1.92
CA ASN A 421 19.68 8.93 3.05
C ASN A 421 20.57 7.84 3.69
N ARG A 422 20.53 6.60 3.19
CA ARG A 422 21.44 5.50 3.55
C ARG A 422 22.46 5.18 2.48
N ASP A 423 22.69 6.14 1.58
CA ASP A 423 23.71 6.07 0.52
C ASP A 423 23.38 4.97 -0.53
N ILE A 424 22.09 4.78 -0.83
CA ILE A 424 21.60 3.87 -1.87
C ILE A 424 20.95 4.70 -2.98
N ASP A 425 21.37 4.51 -4.23
CA ASP A 425 20.75 5.15 -5.39
C ASP A 425 19.27 4.77 -5.49
N THR A 426 18.37 5.75 -5.31
CA THR A 426 16.93 5.49 -5.16
C THR A 426 16.10 6.33 -6.12
N ILE A 427 15.10 5.70 -6.75
CA ILE A 427 14.11 6.35 -7.61
C ILE A 427 12.72 5.88 -7.29
N ASP A 428 11.74 6.80 -7.35
CA ASP A 428 10.33 6.47 -7.16
C ASP A 428 9.71 5.94 -8.45
N ILE A 429 8.91 4.88 -8.32
CA ILE A 429 8.07 4.32 -9.38
C ILE A 429 6.70 3.97 -8.80
N GLY A 430 5.64 3.93 -9.61
CA GLY A 430 4.35 3.48 -9.11
C GLY A 430 3.25 3.38 -10.15
N VAL A 431 2.15 2.76 -9.74
CA VAL A 431 0.95 2.60 -10.55
C VAL A 431 0.06 3.84 -10.45
N PRO A 432 -0.44 4.39 -11.57
CA PRO A 432 -1.42 5.47 -11.53
C PRO A 432 -2.77 5.02 -10.93
N VAL A 433 -3.25 5.73 -9.90
CA VAL A 433 -4.48 5.44 -9.18
C VAL A 433 -5.49 6.57 -9.33
N LEU A 434 -6.74 6.25 -9.64
CA LEU A 434 -7.88 7.16 -9.58
C LEU A 434 -8.52 7.08 -8.19
N ALA A 435 -8.96 8.21 -7.65
CA ALA A 435 -9.59 8.32 -6.35
C ALA A 435 -8.70 7.79 -5.18
N MET A 436 -7.39 8.02 -5.26
CA MET A 436 -6.42 7.67 -4.22
C MET A 436 -6.92 8.09 -2.82
N HIS A 437 -6.63 7.28 -1.78
CA HIS A 437 -7.08 7.44 -0.39
C HIS A 437 -8.60 7.35 -0.18
N SER A 438 -9.37 6.99 -1.20
CA SER A 438 -10.81 6.76 -1.03
C SER A 438 -11.09 5.33 -0.56
N PRO A 439 -12.30 5.07 -0.01
CA PRO A 439 -12.72 3.70 0.31
C PRO A 439 -12.76 2.74 -0.89
N PHE A 440 -12.76 3.28 -2.13
CA PHE A 440 -12.81 2.50 -3.36
C PHE A 440 -11.98 3.19 -4.45
N GLU A 441 -10.72 2.83 -4.52
CA GLU A 441 -9.73 3.31 -5.48
C GLU A 441 -9.81 2.50 -6.77
N VAL A 442 -9.31 3.04 -7.89
CA VAL A 442 -9.36 2.36 -9.19
C VAL A 442 -8.02 2.43 -9.92
N VAL A 443 -7.56 1.29 -10.41
CA VAL A 443 -6.31 1.13 -11.17
C VAL A 443 -6.53 0.40 -12.48
N SER A 444 -5.67 0.61 -13.47
CA SER A 444 -5.63 -0.16 -14.72
C SER A 444 -4.88 -1.49 -14.52
N LYS A 445 -5.47 -2.61 -14.92
CA LYS A 445 -4.81 -3.92 -14.89
C LYS A 445 -3.51 -3.95 -15.69
N ALA A 446 -3.49 -3.22 -16.79
CA ALA A 446 -2.29 -3.13 -17.64
C ALA A 446 -1.13 -2.44 -16.90
N ASP A 447 -1.41 -1.40 -16.11
CA ASP A 447 -0.40 -0.67 -15.36
C ASP A 447 0.15 -1.51 -14.20
N VAL A 448 -0.72 -2.23 -13.47
CA VAL A 448 -0.32 -3.21 -12.45
C VAL A 448 0.63 -4.27 -13.02
N TYR A 449 0.32 -4.79 -14.20
CA TYR A 449 1.18 -5.77 -14.85
C TYR A 449 2.50 -5.19 -15.35
N MET A 450 2.53 -3.91 -15.78
CA MET A 450 3.78 -3.25 -16.16
C MET A 450 4.64 -2.94 -14.93
N ALA A 451 4.06 -2.65 -13.77
CA ALA A 451 4.80 -2.55 -12.51
C ALA A 451 5.48 -3.89 -12.15
N TYR A 452 4.74 -5.00 -12.21
CA TYR A 452 5.32 -6.35 -12.03
C TYR A 452 6.47 -6.62 -12.99
N ARG A 453 6.30 -6.32 -14.29
CA ARG A 453 7.37 -6.50 -15.28
C ARG A 453 8.59 -5.64 -15.00
N THR A 454 8.39 -4.45 -14.43
CA THR A 454 9.49 -3.55 -14.02
C THR A 454 10.30 -4.18 -12.88
N PHE A 455 9.63 -4.57 -11.79
CA PHE A 455 10.31 -5.21 -10.66
C PHE A 455 11.02 -6.50 -11.07
N ARG A 456 10.37 -7.32 -11.91
CA ARG A 456 10.97 -8.55 -12.43
C ARG A 456 12.20 -8.27 -13.28
N ALA A 457 12.16 -7.26 -14.15
CA ALA A 457 13.30 -6.86 -14.97
C ALA A 457 14.47 -6.38 -14.10
N PHE A 458 14.16 -5.61 -13.05
CA PHE A 458 15.14 -5.10 -12.11
C PHE A 458 15.78 -6.21 -11.27
N CYS A 459 14.99 -7.16 -10.76
CA CYS A 459 15.51 -8.32 -10.05
C CYS A 459 16.43 -9.19 -10.93
N ALA A 460 16.15 -9.28 -12.23
CA ALA A 460 16.90 -10.12 -13.18
C ALA A 460 18.10 -9.40 -13.81
N ASP A 461 18.26 -8.10 -13.59
CA ASP A 461 19.32 -7.32 -14.24
C ASP A 461 20.71 -7.65 -13.67
N ALA A 462 21.69 -7.58 -14.54
CA ALA A 462 23.09 -7.87 -14.22
C ALA A 462 24.03 -6.65 -14.36
N GLU A 463 23.45 -5.42 -14.68
CA GLU A 463 24.21 -4.18 -14.82
C GLU A 463 24.44 -3.48 -13.46
#